data_3c275daf07a928e74c1bc63b787f04cf
#
_entry.id   3c275daf07a928e74c1bc63b787f04cf
#
_cell.length_a   1.000
_cell.length_b   1.000
_cell.length_c   1.000
_cell.angle_alpha   90.00
_cell.angle_beta   90.00
_cell.angle_gamma   90.00
#
_symmetry.space_group_name_H-M   'P 1'
#
loop_
_entity.id
_entity.type
_entity.pdbx_description
1 polymer ?
#
loop_
_entity_poly.entity_id
_entity_poly.type
_entity_poly.pdbx_seq_one_letter_code
_entity_poly.pdbx_strand_id
1 'polypeptide(L)'
;RGLDSYLQMMYDRLVLMKELLAEDGSIYVHVSEKVNFAIRSLLNEVFGKEHFRNEIIWKRSEAHSDSSTYGRVHDTIYFFSHSKQHTWNKEYLPYTDEYIERQYKYVEKETGRKYRSADLSASGLSGGGYVYEWNGME
;
A
#
# COMPACT_ATOMS: atom_id res chain seq x y z
N ARG A 1 4.09 34.12 7.50
CA ARG A 1 4.70 32.79 7.29
C ARG A 1 3.78 31.76 7.97
N GLY A 2 3.04 31.00 7.22
CA GLY A 2 2.06 30.05 7.70
C GLY A 2 1.90 28.88 6.73
N LEU A 3 0.81 28.13 6.87
CA LEU A 3 0.52 26.96 6.03
C LEU A 3 0.50 27.35 4.54
N ASP A 4 -0.09 28.49 4.18
CA ASP A 4 -0.23 28.90 2.78
C ASP A 4 1.12 29.11 2.08
N SER A 5 2.07 29.78 2.74
CA SER A 5 3.41 29.95 2.16
C SER A 5 4.19 28.64 2.06
N TYR A 6 3.94 27.71 2.97
CA TYR A 6 4.50 26.36 2.88
C TYR A 6 3.90 25.59 1.70
N LEU A 7 2.58 25.65 1.53
CA LEU A 7 1.89 24.97 0.42
C LEU A 7 2.30 25.54 -0.92
N GLN A 8 2.44 26.87 -1.04
CA GLN A 8 2.94 27.49 -2.28
C GLN A 8 4.35 27.00 -2.61
N MET A 9 5.24 27.02 -1.63
CA MET A 9 6.60 26.49 -1.80
C MET A 9 6.62 25.02 -2.22
N MET A 10 5.73 24.21 -1.65
CA MET A 10 5.61 22.78 -1.99
C MET A 10 5.03 22.58 -3.39
N TYR A 11 4.03 23.38 -3.77
CA TYR A 11 3.44 23.34 -5.10
C TYR A 11 4.49 23.53 -6.19
N ASP A 12 5.24 24.63 -6.13
CA ASP A 12 6.25 24.97 -7.12
C ASP A 12 7.28 23.83 -7.27
N ARG A 13 7.68 23.24 -6.16
CA ARG A 13 8.63 22.12 -6.15
C ARG A 13 8.05 20.83 -6.69
N LEU A 14 6.81 20.51 -6.33
CA LEU A 14 6.14 19.29 -6.80
C LEU A 14 5.89 19.32 -8.30
N VAL A 15 5.57 20.50 -8.86
CA VAL A 15 5.47 20.69 -10.31
C VAL A 15 6.80 20.38 -11.00
N LEU A 16 7.90 20.96 -10.51
CA LEU A 16 9.23 20.69 -11.05
C LEU A 16 9.65 19.21 -10.88
N MET A 17 9.35 18.61 -9.72
CA MET A 17 9.65 17.20 -9.47
C MET A 17 8.88 16.30 -10.43
N LYS A 18 7.62 16.64 -10.76
CA LYS A 18 6.83 15.89 -11.73
C LYS A 18 7.46 15.94 -13.12
N GLU A 19 7.94 17.10 -13.56
CA GLU A 19 8.62 17.26 -14.86
C GLU A 19 9.93 16.46 -14.95
N LEU A 20 10.60 16.26 -13.82
CA LEU A 20 11.85 15.50 -13.73
C LEU A 20 11.65 13.99 -13.63
N LEU A 21 10.44 13.52 -13.32
CA LEU A 21 10.15 12.09 -13.23
C LEU A 21 10.12 11.46 -14.63
N ALA A 22 10.67 10.27 -14.73
CA ALA A 22 10.48 9.42 -15.89
C ALA A 22 8.98 9.09 -16.08
N GLU A 23 8.58 8.72 -17.28
CA GLU A 23 7.17 8.43 -17.60
C GLU A 23 6.58 7.32 -16.74
N ASP A 24 7.39 6.33 -16.37
CA ASP A 24 7.06 5.23 -15.44
C ASP A 24 7.54 5.50 -13.99
N GLY A 25 7.98 6.72 -13.72
CA GLY A 25 8.52 7.14 -12.43
C GLY A 25 7.48 7.31 -11.34
N SER A 26 7.95 7.34 -10.11
CA SER A 26 7.13 7.48 -8.91
C SER A 26 7.74 8.45 -7.92
N ILE A 27 6.89 9.04 -7.09
CA ILE A 27 7.29 9.95 -6.01
C ILE A 27 6.72 9.48 -4.68
N TYR A 28 7.54 9.57 -3.63
CA TYR A 28 7.15 9.35 -2.25
C TYR A 28 7.32 10.65 -1.47
N VAL A 29 6.22 11.14 -0.90
CA VAL A 29 6.21 12.41 -0.15
C VAL A 29 5.91 12.14 1.30
N HIS A 30 6.92 12.26 2.14
CA HIS A 30 6.83 12.05 3.59
C HIS A 30 6.45 13.35 4.30
N VAL A 31 5.39 13.33 5.05
CA VAL A 31 4.85 14.48 5.77
C VAL A 31 4.32 14.10 7.14
N SER A 32 4.38 15.07 8.08
CA SER A 32 3.76 14.90 9.38
C SER A 32 2.23 15.05 9.32
N GLU A 33 1.55 14.55 10.35
CA GLU A 33 0.10 14.66 10.53
C GLU A 33 -0.42 16.10 10.49
N LYS A 34 0.44 17.09 10.75
CA LYS A 34 0.05 18.53 10.79
C LYS A 34 -0.35 19.07 9.42
N VAL A 35 0.25 18.53 8.36
CA VAL A 35 0.09 19.06 7.00
C VAL A 35 -0.34 18.01 5.98
N ASN A 36 -0.47 16.74 6.38
CA ASN A 36 -0.78 15.62 5.48
C ASN A 36 -2.06 15.87 4.66
N PHE A 37 -3.13 16.37 5.30
CA PHE A 37 -4.40 16.65 4.64
C PHE A 37 -4.25 17.65 3.47
N ALA A 38 -3.46 18.71 3.67
CA ALA A 38 -3.24 19.75 2.67
C ALA A 38 -2.30 19.27 1.56
N ILE A 39 -1.24 18.57 1.93
CA ILE A 39 -0.28 18.00 0.96
C ILE A 39 -0.96 16.92 0.10
N ARG A 40 -1.90 16.13 0.65
CA ARG A 40 -2.66 15.18 -0.15
C ARG A 40 -3.47 15.87 -1.25
N SER A 41 -4.13 16.98 -0.92
CA SER A 41 -4.89 17.77 -1.90
C SER A 41 -3.99 18.35 -2.97
N LEU A 42 -2.83 18.88 -2.57
CA LEU A 42 -1.83 19.44 -3.46
C LEU A 42 -1.27 18.38 -4.43
N LEU A 43 -0.96 17.18 -3.93
CA LEU A 43 -0.50 16.07 -4.77
C LEU A 43 -1.56 15.62 -5.78
N ASN A 44 -2.84 15.62 -5.39
CA ASN A 44 -3.94 15.33 -6.31
C ASN A 44 -4.05 16.39 -7.43
N GLU A 45 -3.78 17.66 -7.12
CA GLU A 45 -3.79 18.75 -8.10
C GLU A 45 -2.62 18.62 -9.06
N VAL A 46 -1.41 18.39 -8.55
CA VAL A 46 -0.20 18.32 -9.37
C VAL A 46 -0.12 17.03 -10.18
N PHE A 47 -0.36 15.88 -9.57
CA PHE A 47 -0.16 14.56 -10.21
C PHE A 47 -1.45 13.99 -10.81
N GLY A 48 -2.62 14.38 -10.34
CA GLY A 48 -3.91 13.77 -10.64
C GLY A 48 -4.30 12.69 -9.64
N LYS A 49 -5.59 12.65 -9.26
CA LYS A 49 -6.12 11.65 -8.29
C LYS A 49 -5.93 10.21 -8.78
N GLU A 50 -5.99 10.00 -10.09
CA GLU A 50 -5.84 8.70 -10.76
C GLU A 50 -4.42 8.13 -10.66
N HIS A 51 -3.45 8.97 -10.32
CA HIS A 51 -2.06 8.60 -10.14
C HIS A 51 -1.68 8.35 -8.68
N PHE A 52 -2.64 8.51 -7.77
CA PHE A 52 -2.48 8.09 -6.38
C PHE A 52 -2.40 6.57 -6.30
N ARG A 53 -1.40 6.06 -5.60
CA ARG A 53 -1.16 4.62 -5.41
C ARG A 53 -1.48 4.17 -4.01
N ASN A 54 -0.79 4.75 -3.01
CA ASN A 54 -0.97 4.38 -1.61
C ASN A 54 -0.74 5.55 -0.66
N GLU A 55 -1.34 5.42 0.51
CA GLU A 55 -0.98 6.12 1.72
C GLU A 55 -0.34 5.12 2.68
N ILE A 56 0.90 5.37 3.04
CA ILE A 56 1.68 4.54 3.93
C ILE A 56 1.74 5.23 5.28
N ILE A 57 1.29 4.56 6.31
CA ILE A 57 1.36 5.06 7.69
C ILE A 57 2.68 4.59 8.29
N TRP A 58 3.54 5.54 8.60
CA TRP A 58 4.85 5.29 9.20
C TRP A 58 4.79 5.51 10.70
N LYS A 59 4.85 4.43 11.49
CA LYS A 59 4.92 4.53 12.94
C LYS A 59 6.28 5.12 13.33
N ARG A 60 6.27 6.32 13.93
CA ARG A 60 7.47 7.08 14.30
C ARG A 60 7.92 6.83 15.71
N SER A 61 6.97 6.75 16.64
CA SER A 61 7.25 6.60 18.06
C SER A 61 6.16 5.79 18.76
N GLU A 62 6.42 5.37 19.97
CA GLU A 62 5.39 4.83 20.86
C GLU A 62 4.45 5.93 21.36
N ALA A 63 3.26 5.54 21.79
CA ALA A 63 2.29 6.46 22.36
C ALA A 63 2.81 7.03 23.67
N HIS A 64 2.67 8.35 23.85
CA HIS A 64 2.92 9.02 25.13
C HIS A 64 1.61 9.10 25.92
N SER A 65 1.68 8.77 27.21
CA SER A 65 0.52 8.68 28.09
C SER A 65 0.16 9.97 28.82
N ASP A 66 0.93 11.03 28.61
CA ASP A 66 0.84 12.30 29.34
C ASP A 66 0.10 13.41 28.62
N SER A 67 -0.45 13.12 27.43
CA SER A 67 -1.22 14.11 26.68
C SER A 67 -2.72 14.01 26.98
N SER A 68 -3.42 15.14 26.90
CA SER A 68 -4.89 15.21 27.00
C SER A 68 -5.61 14.70 25.75
N THR A 69 -4.86 14.27 24.74
CA THR A 69 -5.33 13.74 23.46
C THR A 69 -4.54 12.50 23.10
N TYR A 70 -4.98 11.76 22.07
CA TYR A 70 -4.19 10.65 21.55
C TYR A 70 -2.82 11.13 21.06
N GLY A 71 -1.78 10.32 21.34
CA GLY A 71 -0.42 10.62 20.95
C GLY A 71 -0.23 10.67 19.43
N ARG A 72 0.61 11.59 18.95
CA ARG A 72 0.97 11.72 17.54
C ARG A 72 2.11 10.77 17.22
N VAL A 73 1.78 9.53 16.89
CA VAL A 73 2.74 8.43 16.81
C VAL A 73 3.15 8.05 15.40
N HIS A 74 2.56 8.69 14.38
CA HIS A 74 2.83 8.36 12.99
C HIS A 74 3.07 9.58 12.11
N ASP A 75 3.71 9.35 11.00
CA ASP A 75 3.78 10.23 9.84
C ASP A 75 3.11 9.53 8.65
N THR A 76 2.83 10.29 7.60
CA THR A 76 2.22 9.79 6.38
C THR A 76 3.21 9.88 5.24
N ILE A 77 3.30 8.82 4.41
CA ILE A 77 4.05 8.84 3.17
C ILE A 77 3.06 8.60 2.03
N TYR A 78 2.91 9.59 1.18
CA TYR A 78 2.08 9.50 -0.03
C TYR A 78 2.89 8.94 -1.18
N PHE A 79 2.36 7.90 -1.81
CA PHE A 79 2.91 7.31 -3.01
C PHE A 79 2.06 7.68 -4.23
N PHE A 80 2.67 8.39 -5.17
CA PHE A 80 2.10 8.75 -6.46
C PHE A 80 3.00 8.28 -7.59
N SER A 81 2.42 7.99 -8.75
CA SER A 81 3.16 7.73 -9.97
C SER A 81 2.99 8.89 -10.97
N HIS A 82 3.91 9.01 -11.91
CA HIS A 82 3.80 9.99 -12.99
C HIS A 82 2.68 9.62 -13.98
N SER A 83 2.58 8.34 -14.32
CA SER A 83 1.56 7.82 -15.23
C SER A 83 0.81 6.63 -14.65
N LYS A 84 -0.15 6.08 -15.40
CA LYS A 84 -0.88 4.85 -15.01
C LYS A 84 0.04 3.63 -14.93
N GLN A 85 1.04 3.57 -15.80
CA GLN A 85 2.07 2.53 -15.79
C GLN A 85 3.26 3.07 -15.01
N HIS A 86 3.66 2.36 -13.97
CA HIS A 86 4.82 2.72 -13.15
C HIS A 86 5.63 1.49 -12.84
N THR A 87 6.93 1.69 -12.70
CA THR A 87 7.83 0.62 -12.28
C THR A 87 7.47 0.18 -10.86
N TRP A 88 7.14 -1.11 -10.70
CA TRP A 88 6.82 -1.72 -9.43
C TRP A 88 7.55 -3.04 -9.26
N ASN A 89 8.55 -3.06 -8.38
CA ASN A 89 9.26 -4.29 -8.02
C ASN A 89 8.54 -4.91 -6.82
N LYS A 90 7.84 -6.01 -7.08
CA LYS A 90 7.04 -6.68 -6.07
C LYS A 90 7.92 -7.39 -5.06
N GLU A 91 7.90 -6.91 -3.83
CA GLU A 91 8.56 -7.57 -2.72
C GLU A 91 7.56 -8.36 -1.89
N TYR A 92 7.95 -9.57 -1.51
CA TYR A 92 7.15 -10.42 -0.63
C TYR A 92 7.83 -10.48 0.74
N LEU A 93 7.11 -10.09 1.76
CA LEU A 93 7.55 -10.33 3.14
C LEU A 93 7.40 -11.82 3.46
N PRO A 94 8.39 -12.44 4.11
CA PRO A 94 8.25 -13.80 4.60
C PRO A 94 7.12 -13.85 5.63
N TYR A 95 6.40 -14.95 5.65
CA TYR A 95 5.44 -15.20 6.72
C TYR A 95 6.17 -15.37 8.06
N THR A 96 5.56 -14.90 9.14
CA THR A 96 6.05 -15.18 10.49
C THR A 96 5.90 -16.66 10.83
N ASP A 97 6.79 -17.19 11.67
CA ASP A 97 6.74 -18.60 12.10
C ASP A 97 5.38 -18.93 12.73
N GLU A 98 4.85 -18.03 13.56
CA GLU A 98 3.51 -18.17 14.17
C GLU A 98 2.40 -18.30 13.12
N TYR A 99 2.48 -17.52 12.03
CA TYR A 99 1.52 -17.61 10.93
C TYR A 99 1.65 -18.95 10.20
N ILE A 100 2.88 -19.39 9.94
CA ILE A 100 3.16 -20.67 9.27
C ILE A 100 2.60 -21.81 10.12
N GLU A 101 2.88 -21.86 11.41
CA GLU A 101 2.40 -22.91 12.31
C GLU A 101 0.87 -22.95 12.42
N ARG A 102 0.24 -21.78 12.45
CA ARG A 102 -1.22 -21.67 12.54
C ARG A 102 -1.93 -22.07 11.25
N GLN A 103 -1.39 -21.71 10.09
CA GLN A 103 -2.07 -21.88 8.81
C GLN A 103 -1.64 -23.13 8.04
N TYR A 104 -0.37 -23.47 8.08
CA TYR A 104 0.22 -24.57 7.28
C TYR A 104 0.38 -25.83 8.14
N LYS A 105 -0.75 -26.45 8.50
CA LYS A 105 -0.82 -27.57 9.46
C LYS A 105 -0.47 -28.93 8.86
N TYR A 106 -0.46 -29.05 7.55
CA TYR A 106 -0.23 -30.31 6.87
C TYR A 106 1.18 -30.35 6.31
N VAL A 107 1.73 -31.55 6.23
CA VAL A 107 3.05 -31.78 5.65
C VAL A 107 2.92 -32.82 4.53
N GLU A 108 3.41 -32.47 3.37
CA GLU A 108 3.48 -33.39 2.24
C GLU A 108 4.58 -34.46 2.54
N LYS A 109 4.21 -35.72 2.48
CA LYS A 109 5.11 -36.82 2.91
C LYS A 109 6.35 -36.97 2.02
N GLU A 110 6.22 -36.68 0.74
CA GLU A 110 7.28 -36.87 -0.25
C GLU A 110 8.33 -35.77 -0.23
N THR A 111 7.90 -34.52 -0.03
CA THR A 111 8.79 -33.34 -0.15
C THR A 111 9.07 -32.66 1.18
N GLY A 112 8.31 -32.99 2.24
CA GLY A 112 8.38 -32.31 3.54
C GLY A 112 7.81 -30.89 3.55
N ARG A 113 7.17 -30.44 2.46
CA ARG A 113 6.60 -29.09 2.37
C ARG A 113 5.36 -28.96 3.25
N LYS A 114 5.29 -27.88 4.02
CA LYS A 114 4.10 -27.51 4.76
C LYS A 114 3.06 -26.90 3.81
N TYR A 115 1.80 -27.31 3.92
CA TYR A 115 0.70 -26.77 3.15
C TYR A 115 -0.55 -26.53 4.01
N ARG A 116 -1.45 -25.71 3.51
CA ARG A 116 -2.80 -25.53 4.09
C ARG A 116 -3.85 -26.06 3.13
N SER A 117 -4.90 -26.65 3.66
CA SER A 117 -6.11 -26.89 2.89
C SER A 117 -6.88 -25.59 2.73
N ALA A 118 -7.37 -25.30 1.54
CA ALA A 118 -8.22 -24.17 1.24
C ALA A 118 -9.38 -24.63 0.35
N ASP A 119 -10.47 -23.87 0.39
CA ASP A 119 -11.62 -24.12 -0.48
C ASP A 119 -11.25 -23.93 -1.95
N LEU A 120 -11.76 -24.80 -2.80
CA LEU A 120 -11.61 -24.68 -4.26
C LEU A 120 -12.50 -23.59 -4.85
N SER A 121 -13.52 -23.14 -4.11
CA SER A 121 -14.39 -22.06 -4.52
C SER A 121 -13.82 -20.70 -4.18
N ALA A 122 -13.80 -19.76 -5.13
CA ALA A 122 -13.52 -18.36 -4.85
C ALA A 122 -14.74 -17.72 -4.18
N SER A 123 -14.54 -17.04 -3.04
CA SER A 123 -15.59 -16.25 -2.41
C SER A 123 -16.00 -15.12 -3.36
N GLY A 124 -17.28 -15.06 -3.75
CA GLY A 124 -17.83 -14.00 -4.60
C GLY A 124 -18.28 -14.42 -6.00
N LEU A 125 -18.00 -15.63 -6.44
CA LEU A 125 -18.59 -16.19 -7.66
C LEU A 125 -19.88 -16.96 -7.29
N SER A 126 -20.94 -16.24 -6.99
CA SER A 126 -22.27 -16.81 -6.88
C SER A 126 -22.88 -16.89 -8.27
N GLY A 127 -23.12 -18.10 -8.76
CA GLY A 127 -24.02 -18.35 -9.89
C GLY A 127 -23.33 -18.42 -11.24
N GLY A 128 -22.94 -19.59 -11.56
CA GLY A 128 -22.64 -20.10 -12.87
C GLY A 128 -22.02 -21.46 -12.69
N GLY A 129 -22.80 -22.51 -12.86
CA GLY A 129 -22.27 -23.87 -12.90
C GLY A 129 -21.28 -23.96 -14.04
N TYR A 130 -20.01 -23.74 -13.74
CA TYR A 130 -18.96 -24.08 -14.70
C TYR A 130 -18.76 -25.59 -14.62
N VAL A 131 -19.07 -26.29 -15.68
CA VAL A 131 -18.68 -27.70 -15.85
C VAL A 131 -17.22 -27.67 -16.31
N TYR A 132 -16.35 -28.26 -15.53
CA TYR A 132 -14.95 -28.47 -15.92
C TYR A 132 -14.57 -29.92 -15.70
N GLU A 133 -13.83 -30.44 -16.63
CA GLU A 133 -13.33 -31.78 -16.58
C GLU A 133 -12.02 -31.84 -15.74
N TRP A 134 -12.01 -32.70 -14.74
CA TRP A 134 -10.83 -32.97 -13.92
C TRP A 134 -10.52 -34.47 -13.93
N ASN A 135 -9.40 -34.86 -14.53
CA ASN A 135 -8.97 -36.26 -14.65
C ASN A 135 -10.05 -37.20 -15.23
N GLY A 136 -10.83 -36.74 -16.21
CA GLY A 136 -11.90 -37.55 -16.81
C GLY A 136 -13.15 -37.71 -15.95
N MET A 137 -13.33 -36.88 -14.91
CA MET A 137 -14.55 -36.77 -14.11
C MET A 137 -15.22 -35.40 -14.38
N GLU A 138 -16.53 -35.42 -14.66
CA GLU A 138 -17.38 -34.23 -14.74
C GLU A 138 -17.74 -33.67 -13.36
#